data_e5159f2ffece59f85ccecd7585307361
#
_entry.id   e5159f2ffece59f85ccecd7585307361
#
_cell.length_a   1.000
_cell.length_b   1.000
_cell.length_c   1.000
_cell.angle_alpha   90.00
_cell.angle_beta   90.00
_cell.angle_gamma   90.00
#
_symmetry.space_group_name_H-M   'P 1'
#
loop_
_entity.id
_entity.type
_entity.pdbx_description
1 polymer ?
#
loop_
_entity_poly.entity_id
_entity_poly.type
_entity_poly.pdbx_seq_one_letter_code
_entity_poly.pdbx_strand_id
1 'polypeptide(L)'
;KNWIFSFILVSSILVYFTIEKNNKEINVAILDSGVNTEHIKQNITTINFSADKHTKDSHNHGTAISNLVIQNITKANLYHLKVLDNNGESTPSNVEQAIDWCIKHNVDIVNISFGFPKYNYKISKKLDKLIENGTIVIASSGNNLGGKSDFPASKSNIISVGGLSKDFKISRYSSSGKIDIYNLSENIESINNQGKRELFSGNSFATALTTNEIIKMKQS
;
A
#
# COMPACT_ATOMS: atom_id res chain seq x y z
N LYS A 1 -14.67 -18.24 -23.85
CA LYS A 1 -15.14 -18.36 -22.43
C LYS A 1 -14.04 -19.07 -21.66
N ASN A 2 -13.03 -18.35 -21.20
CA ASN A 2 -12.01 -18.89 -20.30
C ASN A 2 -12.07 -18.09 -19.01
N TRP A 3 -12.57 -18.72 -17.98
CA TRP A 3 -12.54 -18.24 -16.62
C TRP A 3 -11.13 -18.50 -16.09
N ILE A 4 -10.34 -17.45 -15.86
CA ILE A 4 -9.08 -17.54 -15.13
C ILE A 4 -9.42 -17.46 -13.65
N PHE A 5 -9.41 -18.60 -12.97
CA PHE A 5 -9.47 -18.68 -11.53
C PHE A 5 -8.08 -18.30 -10.98
N SER A 6 -7.98 -17.14 -10.34
CA SER A 6 -6.84 -16.82 -9.48
C SER A 6 -6.91 -17.72 -8.24
N PHE A 7 -6.06 -18.75 -8.19
CA PHE A 7 -5.87 -19.53 -6.97
C PHE A 7 -5.01 -18.71 -6.00
N ILE A 8 -5.66 -18.08 -5.03
CA ILE A 8 -4.99 -17.53 -3.84
C ILE A 8 -4.67 -18.71 -2.95
N LEU A 9 -3.40 -19.08 -2.83
CA LEU A 9 -2.94 -20.04 -1.83
C LEU A 9 -3.00 -19.38 -0.45
N VAL A 10 -4.16 -19.46 0.18
CA VAL A 10 -4.38 -18.98 1.56
C VAL A 10 -3.90 -20.08 2.48
N SER A 11 -2.68 -19.95 3.04
CA SER A 11 -2.33 -20.69 4.24
C SER A 11 -3.17 -20.13 5.40
N SER A 12 -4.24 -20.84 5.73
CA SER A 12 -5.09 -20.84 6.92
C SER A 12 -4.93 -19.65 7.91
N ILE A 13 -5.46 -18.49 7.55
CA ILE A 13 -6.04 -17.56 8.51
C ILE A 13 -7.38 -17.14 7.90
N LEU A 14 -8.46 -17.79 8.33
CA LEU A 14 -9.81 -17.33 8.12
C LEU A 14 -9.99 -16.05 8.96
N VAL A 15 -9.64 -14.91 8.41
CA VAL A 15 -10.09 -13.63 8.95
C VAL A 15 -11.56 -13.54 8.52
N TYR A 16 -12.48 -13.92 9.39
CA TYR A 16 -13.90 -13.60 9.24
C TYR A 16 -14.06 -12.08 9.30
N PHE A 17 -14.02 -11.43 8.14
CA PHE A 17 -14.59 -10.10 8.02
C PHE A 17 -16.11 -10.28 7.98
N THR A 18 -16.79 -9.95 9.06
CA THR A 18 -18.22 -9.61 8.99
C THR A 18 -18.31 -8.33 8.17
N ILE A 19 -18.59 -8.49 6.88
CA ILE A 19 -18.86 -7.36 5.99
C ILE A 19 -20.28 -6.91 6.33
N GLU A 20 -20.42 -5.98 7.28
CA GLU A 20 -21.63 -5.19 7.31
C GLU A 20 -21.65 -4.35 6.03
N LYS A 21 -22.67 -4.55 5.21
CA LYS A 21 -22.96 -3.69 4.04
C LYS A 21 -23.24 -2.26 4.52
N ASN A 22 -22.18 -1.52 4.75
CA ASN A 22 -22.29 -0.12 5.11
C ASN A 22 -22.16 0.69 3.81
N ASN A 23 -23.20 1.43 3.44
CA ASN A 23 -23.21 2.37 2.30
C ASN A 23 -22.26 3.57 2.50
N LYS A 24 -21.40 3.53 3.53
CA LYS A 24 -20.42 4.57 3.83
C LYS A 24 -19.23 4.51 2.87
N GLU A 25 -18.83 5.65 2.36
CA GLU A 25 -17.58 5.76 1.60
C GLU A 25 -16.39 5.34 2.47
N ILE A 26 -15.49 4.56 1.88
CA ILE A 26 -14.29 4.04 2.57
C ILE A 26 -13.19 5.11 2.50
N ASN A 27 -12.57 5.42 3.63
CA ASN A 27 -11.41 6.31 3.71
C ASN A 27 -10.13 5.51 3.48
N VAL A 28 -9.43 5.79 2.39
CA VAL A 28 -8.18 5.08 2.02
C VAL A 28 -7.01 6.05 2.01
N ALA A 29 -5.95 5.75 2.74
CA ALA A 29 -4.72 6.51 2.74
C ALA A 29 -3.57 5.71 2.10
N ILE A 30 -2.80 6.38 1.24
CA ILE A 30 -1.59 5.87 0.60
C ILE A 30 -0.42 6.68 1.14
N LEU A 31 0.50 6.02 1.84
CA LEU A 31 1.73 6.63 2.35
C LEU A 31 2.84 6.35 1.34
N ASP A 32 3.32 7.41 0.64
CA ASP A 32 4.31 7.26 -0.43
C ASP A 32 5.05 8.58 -0.76
N SER A 33 5.62 8.71 -1.96
CA SER A 33 6.48 9.82 -2.40
C SER A 33 5.73 11.03 -2.99
N GLY A 34 4.41 11.06 -2.87
CA GLY A 34 3.57 12.09 -3.49
C GLY A 34 2.79 11.56 -4.69
N VAL A 35 1.94 12.40 -5.27
CA VAL A 35 1.13 12.05 -6.45
C VAL A 35 0.93 13.25 -7.35
N ASN A 36 1.01 13.02 -8.66
CA ASN A 36 0.70 14.01 -9.69
C ASN A 36 -0.76 13.83 -10.10
N THR A 37 -1.64 14.54 -9.40
CA THR A 37 -3.11 14.36 -9.48
C THR A 37 -3.67 14.69 -10.86
N GLU A 38 -3.00 15.53 -11.66
CA GLU A 38 -3.36 15.85 -13.04
C GLU A 38 -3.38 14.63 -13.97
N HIS A 39 -2.72 13.54 -13.58
CA HIS A 39 -2.67 12.28 -14.34
C HIS A 39 -3.56 11.18 -13.77
N ILE A 40 -4.21 11.43 -12.65
CA ILE A 40 -5.11 10.50 -11.97
C ILE A 40 -6.57 10.89 -12.27
N LYS A 41 -7.41 9.91 -12.63
CA LYS A 41 -8.81 10.17 -12.98
C LYS A 41 -9.71 10.50 -11.79
N GLN A 42 -9.37 9.96 -10.61
CA GLN A 42 -10.12 10.15 -9.38
C GLN A 42 -9.57 11.34 -8.58
N ASN A 43 -10.44 12.00 -7.82
CA ASN A 43 -10.02 13.02 -6.88
C ASN A 43 -9.24 12.41 -5.72
N ILE A 44 -8.02 12.89 -5.49
CA ILE A 44 -7.15 12.50 -4.38
C ILE A 44 -6.80 13.75 -3.58
N THR A 45 -7.08 13.73 -2.29
CA THR A 45 -6.60 14.76 -1.36
C THR A 45 -5.14 14.46 -1.01
N THR A 46 -4.27 15.45 -1.16
CA THR A 46 -2.82 15.29 -0.93
C THR A 46 -2.37 16.07 0.28
N ILE A 47 -1.60 15.41 1.16
CA ILE A 47 -1.00 16.01 2.37
C ILE A 47 0.50 15.72 2.37
N ASN A 48 1.32 16.72 2.71
CA ASN A 48 2.77 16.56 2.76
C ASN A 48 3.28 16.52 4.20
N PHE A 49 3.98 15.43 4.53
CA PHE A 49 4.72 15.22 5.78
C PHE A 49 6.23 15.12 5.55
N SER A 50 6.67 15.10 4.28
CA SER A 50 8.09 15.06 3.93
C SER A 50 8.77 16.41 4.08
N ALA A 51 10.08 16.45 3.91
CA ALA A 51 10.84 17.69 3.90
C ALA A 51 10.65 18.53 2.62
N ASP A 52 10.00 17.98 1.59
CA ASP A 52 9.76 18.69 0.34
C ASP A 52 8.75 19.83 0.50
N LYS A 53 8.82 20.81 -0.42
CA LYS A 53 7.90 21.96 -0.42
C LYS A 53 6.50 21.66 -1.00
N HIS A 54 6.32 20.53 -1.69
CA HIS A 54 5.10 20.23 -2.44
C HIS A 54 4.69 18.75 -2.31
N THR A 55 3.45 18.45 -2.63
CA THR A 55 2.88 17.10 -2.60
C THR A 55 3.13 16.29 -3.87
N LYS A 56 3.71 16.91 -4.92
CA LYS A 56 3.98 16.23 -6.19
C LYS A 56 4.99 15.10 -6.03
N ASP A 57 4.80 14.08 -6.85
CA ASP A 57 5.69 12.94 -6.95
C ASP A 57 6.85 13.26 -7.93
N SER A 58 8.05 13.44 -7.40
CA SER A 58 9.27 13.57 -8.21
C SER A 58 10.09 12.28 -8.24
N HIS A 59 9.73 11.29 -7.42
CA HIS A 59 10.40 10.00 -7.31
C HIS A 59 9.89 8.95 -8.33
N ASN A 60 8.73 9.21 -8.96
CA ASN A 60 8.09 8.31 -9.92
C ASN A 60 7.53 7.00 -9.29
N HIS A 61 7.23 7.00 -7.99
CA HIS A 61 6.71 5.82 -7.30
C HIS A 61 5.27 6.04 -6.82
N GLY A 62 5.01 7.09 -6.06
CA GLY A 62 3.71 7.32 -5.44
C GLY A 62 2.57 7.54 -6.44
N THR A 63 2.84 8.14 -7.62
CA THR A 63 1.85 8.27 -8.69
C THR A 63 1.46 6.90 -9.25
N ALA A 64 2.45 6.04 -9.51
CA ALA A 64 2.21 4.70 -10.02
C ALA A 64 1.46 3.83 -9.01
N ILE A 65 1.83 3.89 -7.72
CA ILE A 65 1.13 3.20 -6.62
C ILE A 65 -0.31 3.69 -6.49
N SER A 66 -0.51 5.02 -6.47
CA SER A 66 -1.86 5.60 -6.37
C SER A 66 -2.76 5.14 -7.51
N ASN A 67 -2.27 5.17 -8.75
CA ASN A 67 -3.04 4.71 -9.90
C ASN A 67 -3.49 3.25 -9.77
N LEU A 68 -2.66 2.36 -9.23
CA LEU A 68 -3.02 0.95 -9.01
C LEU A 68 -4.02 0.78 -7.87
N VAL A 69 -3.79 1.45 -6.74
CA VAL A 69 -4.68 1.33 -5.56
C VAL A 69 -6.11 1.76 -5.89
N ILE A 70 -6.27 2.80 -6.72
CA ILE A 70 -7.60 3.37 -6.98
C ILE A 70 -8.25 2.86 -8.26
N GLN A 71 -7.60 1.97 -8.99
CA GLN A 71 -8.11 1.48 -10.28
C GLN A 71 -9.50 0.84 -10.14
N ASN A 72 -10.51 1.44 -10.83
CA ASN A 72 -11.91 1.01 -10.78
C ASN A 72 -12.56 1.12 -9.39
N ILE A 73 -12.04 1.98 -8.51
CA ILE A 73 -12.68 2.34 -7.24
C ILE A 73 -13.57 3.57 -7.47
N THR A 74 -14.83 3.51 -7.04
CA THR A 74 -15.80 4.57 -7.27
C THR A 74 -16.39 5.19 -5.99
N LYS A 75 -16.29 4.49 -4.86
CA LYS A 75 -16.89 4.91 -3.59
C LYS A 75 -15.83 4.92 -2.47
N ALA A 76 -14.82 5.78 -2.63
CA ALA A 76 -13.80 5.96 -1.60
C ALA A 76 -13.33 7.40 -1.55
N ASN A 77 -13.07 7.89 -0.34
CA ASN A 77 -12.30 9.09 -0.10
C ASN A 77 -10.81 8.70 -0.12
N LEU A 78 -10.08 9.28 -1.06
CA LEU A 78 -8.70 8.92 -1.35
C LEU A 78 -7.76 10.00 -0.82
N TYR A 79 -6.79 9.59 -0.03
CA TYR A 79 -5.77 10.46 0.56
C TYR A 79 -4.38 9.95 0.18
N HIS A 80 -3.55 10.83 -0.36
CA HIS A 80 -2.13 10.55 -0.55
C HIS A 80 -1.32 11.36 0.46
N LEU A 81 -0.66 10.65 1.37
CA LEU A 81 0.18 11.23 2.41
C LEU A 81 1.63 11.09 1.96
N LYS A 82 2.21 12.21 1.48
CA LYS A 82 3.62 12.22 1.07
C LYS A 82 4.50 12.15 2.31
N VAL A 83 5.11 11.00 2.53
CA VAL A 83 6.05 10.73 3.62
C VAL A 83 7.47 10.50 3.12
N LEU A 84 7.62 10.07 1.86
CA LEU A 84 8.90 9.95 1.18
C LEU A 84 9.20 11.25 0.44
N ASP A 85 10.44 11.69 0.50
CA ASP A 85 10.91 12.85 -0.25
C ASP A 85 11.18 12.52 -1.74
N ASN A 86 11.76 13.47 -2.47
CA ASN A 86 12.07 13.32 -3.88
C ASN A 86 13.17 12.28 -4.18
N ASN A 87 13.91 11.83 -3.15
CA ASN A 87 14.89 10.76 -3.24
C ASN A 87 14.31 9.39 -2.85
N GLY A 88 13.03 9.35 -2.44
CA GLY A 88 12.39 8.13 -1.92
C GLY A 88 12.77 7.81 -0.47
N GLU A 89 13.31 8.80 0.27
CA GLU A 89 13.72 8.64 1.66
C GLU A 89 12.66 9.22 2.62
N SER A 90 12.59 8.65 3.82
CA SER A 90 11.70 9.11 4.87
C SER A 90 12.38 9.11 6.24
N THR A 91 11.92 10.00 7.09
CA THR A 91 12.26 9.96 8.51
C THR A 91 11.15 9.24 9.29
N PRO A 92 11.47 8.60 10.42
CA PRO A 92 10.45 8.06 11.31
C PRO A 92 9.39 9.10 11.71
N SER A 93 9.77 10.35 11.91
CA SER A 93 8.86 11.44 12.27
C SER A 93 7.81 11.71 11.20
N ASN A 94 8.18 11.66 9.90
CA ASN A 94 7.24 11.87 8.80
C ASN A 94 6.15 10.79 8.81
N VAL A 95 6.57 9.53 9.01
CA VAL A 95 5.63 8.39 9.06
C VAL A 95 4.77 8.44 10.32
N GLU A 96 5.34 8.81 11.47
CA GLU A 96 4.59 8.99 12.72
C GLU A 96 3.47 10.03 12.57
N GLN A 97 3.77 11.19 11.96
CA GLN A 97 2.80 12.25 11.70
C GLN A 97 1.68 11.81 10.73
N ALA A 98 2.04 11.07 9.68
CA ALA A 98 1.06 10.53 8.73
C ALA A 98 0.13 9.50 9.39
N ILE A 99 0.65 8.65 10.28
CA ILE A 99 -0.19 7.69 11.03
C ILE A 99 -1.11 8.44 12.01
N ASP A 100 -0.63 9.47 12.71
CA ASP A 100 -1.47 10.31 13.58
C ASP A 100 -2.60 10.97 12.78
N TRP A 101 -2.28 11.42 11.56
CA TRP A 101 -3.28 11.95 10.65
C TRP A 101 -4.35 10.90 10.29
N CYS A 102 -3.92 9.67 9.96
CA CYS A 102 -4.84 8.56 9.67
C CYS A 102 -5.77 8.25 10.85
N ILE A 103 -5.23 8.22 12.07
CA ILE A 103 -6.01 8.02 13.31
C ILE A 103 -7.07 9.12 13.46
N LYS A 104 -6.66 10.39 13.31
CA LYS A 104 -7.54 11.55 13.47
C LYS A 104 -8.68 11.59 12.44
N HIS A 105 -8.44 11.09 11.24
CA HIS A 105 -9.40 11.14 10.12
C HIS A 105 -10.16 9.81 9.91
N ASN A 106 -10.06 8.88 10.87
CA ASN A 106 -10.77 7.59 10.82
C ASN A 106 -10.56 6.88 9.48
N VAL A 107 -9.30 6.70 9.07
CA VAL A 107 -8.94 6.00 7.85
C VAL A 107 -9.26 4.52 8.00
N ASP A 108 -9.96 3.94 7.01
CA ASP A 108 -10.36 2.52 7.04
C ASP A 108 -9.28 1.59 6.50
N ILE A 109 -8.50 2.06 5.52
CA ILE A 109 -7.43 1.27 4.88
C ILE A 109 -6.20 2.14 4.69
N VAL A 110 -5.02 1.62 5.06
CA VAL A 110 -3.72 2.26 4.84
C VAL A 110 -2.83 1.36 4.00
N ASN A 111 -2.35 1.90 2.86
CA ASN A 111 -1.32 1.28 2.02
C ASN A 111 0.06 1.87 2.37
N ILE A 112 1.04 1.01 2.67
CA ILE A 112 2.44 1.37 2.92
C ILE A 112 3.31 0.58 1.95
N SER A 113 3.70 1.20 0.83
CA SER A 113 4.48 0.55 -0.22
C SER A 113 6.00 0.71 -0.05
N PHE A 114 6.45 0.91 1.18
CA PHE A 114 7.86 0.97 1.58
C PHE A 114 8.06 0.27 2.93
N GLY A 115 9.34 0.11 3.34
CA GLY A 115 9.66 -0.47 4.63
C GLY A 115 10.96 0.09 5.21
N PHE A 116 11.20 -0.24 6.48
CA PHE A 116 12.43 0.06 7.20
C PHE A 116 13.15 -1.26 7.53
N PRO A 117 14.47 -1.33 7.34
CA PRO A 117 15.24 -2.55 7.70
C PRO A 117 15.23 -2.82 9.21
N LYS A 118 14.96 -1.78 10.02
CA LYS A 118 14.97 -1.86 11.49
C LYS A 118 13.59 -1.57 12.05
N TYR A 119 13.25 -2.32 13.10
CA TYR A 119 12.05 -2.07 13.90
C TYR A 119 12.09 -0.68 14.53
N ASN A 120 10.95 0.03 14.49
CA ASN A 120 10.76 1.31 15.16
C ASN A 120 9.61 1.24 16.16
N TYR A 121 9.93 1.37 17.44
CA TYR A 121 8.97 1.25 18.54
C TYR A 121 7.85 2.30 18.48
N LYS A 122 8.18 3.57 18.18
CA LYS A 122 7.20 4.65 18.15
C LYS A 122 6.20 4.46 17.01
N ILE A 123 6.69 4.16 15.81
CA ILE A 123 5.83 3.83 14.67
C ILE A 123 4.97 2.60 14.99
N SER A 124 5.58 1.56 15.60
CA SER A 124 4.86 0.34 15.97
C SER A 124 3.67 0.63 16.90
N LYS A 125 3.87 1.43 17.94
CA LYS A 125 2.80 1.82 18.88
C LYS A 125 1.67 2.61 18.20
N LYS A 126 2.01 3.51 17.28
CA LYS A 126 1.00 4.27 16.53
C LYS A 126 0.22 3.38 15.57
N LEU A 127 0.88 2.42 14.91
CA LEU A 127 0.23 1.42 14.06
C LEU A 127 -0.69 0.51 14.88
N ASP A 128 -0.30 0.10 16.09
CA ASP A 128 -1.17 -0.68 16.97
C ASP A 128 -2.45 0.11 17.29
N LYS A 129 -2.34 1.37 17.69
CA LYS A 129 -3.50 2.24 17.95
C LYS A 129 -4.37 2.43 16.69
N LEU A 130 -3.78 2.59 15.53
CA LEU A 130 -4.50 2.71 14.26
C LEU A 130 -5.32 1.44 13.98
N ILE A 131 -4.72 0.27 14.18
CA ILE A 131 -5.37 -1.04 13.97
C ILE A 131 -6.46 -1.30 15.02
N GLU A 132 -6.22 -0.95 16.28
CA GLU A 132 -7.22 -1.01 17.36
C GLU A 132 -8.47 -0.18 17.05
N ASN A 133 -8.34 0.90 16.28
CA ASN A 133 -9.46 1.70 15.78
C ASN A 133 -10.18 1.06 14.57
N GLY A 134 -9.78 -0.13 14.14
CA GLY A 134 -10.42 -0.87 13.04
C GLY A 134 -9.79 -0.63 11.66
N THR A 135 -8.68 0.10 11.56
CA THR A 135 -7.99 0.33 10.30
C THR A 135 -7.26 -0.93 9.81
N ILE A 136 -7.43 -1.28 8.54
CA ILE A 136 -6.63 -2.32 7.88
C ILE A 136 -5.35 -1.69 7.37
N VAL A 137 -4.20 -2.20 7.82
CA VAL A 137 -2.88 -1.76 7.35
C VAL A 137 -2.28 -2.84 6.48
N ILE A 138 -1.90 -2.45 5.25
CA ILE A 138 -1.29 -3.32 4.24
C ILE A 138 0.09 -2.78 3.92
N ALA A 139 1.12 -3.60 4.06
CA ALA A 139 2.50 -3.16 3.88
C ALA A 139 3.32 -4.10 3.00
N SER A 140 4.22 -3.51 2.23
CA SER A 140 5.20 -4.22 1.41
C SER A 140 6.22 -4.95 2.28
N SER A 141 6.44 -6.23 1.99
CA SER A 141 7.46 -7.03 2.70
C SER A 141 8.91 -6.60 2.43
N GLY A 142 9.12 -5.71 1.45
CA GLY A 142 10.45 -5.27 1.01
C GLY A 142 10.99 -6.10 -0.16
N ASN A 143 12.03 -5.56 -0.83
CA ASN A 143 12.69 -6.18 -2.00
C ASN A 143 14.06 -6.73 -1.61
N ASN A 144 14.12 -7.63 -0.62
CA ASN A 144 15.33 -8.04 0.08
C ASN A 144 15.96 -9.34 -0.45
N LEU A 145 15.64 -9.75 -1.69
CA LEU A 145 16.22 -10.94 -2.36
C LEU A 145 16.17 -12.20 -1.48
N GLY A 146 15.02 -12.49 -0.86
CA GLY A 146 14.83 -13.61 0.06
C GLY A 146 15.24 -13.32 1.52
N GLY A 147 15.77 -12.13 1.82
CA GLY A 147 15.99 -11.67 3.20
C GLY A 147 14.69 -11.49 3.98
N LYS A 148 14.79 -11.20 5.28
CA LYS A 148 13.61 -11.02 6.14
C LYS A 148 12.75 -9.86 5.72
N SER A 149 11.44 -9.99 5.94
CA SER A 149 10.46 -8.94 5.73
C SER A 149 10.78 -7.68 6.52
N ASP A 150 10.68 -6.51 5.87
CA ASP A 150 10.91 -5.20 6.46
C ASP A 150 9.81 -4.81 7.47
N PHE A 151 10.12 -3.89 8.36
CA PHE A 151 9.15 -3.21 9.19
C PHE A 151 8.45 -2.11 8.35
N PRO A 152 7.11 -1.93 8.38
CA PRO A 152 6.17 -2.51 9.34
C PRO A 152 5.55 -3.86 8.92
N ALA A 153 5.80 -4.38 7.71
CA ALA A 153 5.19 -5.61 7.22
C ALA A 153 5.51 -6.83 8.10
N SER A 154 6.67 -6.84 8.77
CA SER A 154 7.07 -7.91 9.71
C SER A 154 6.24 -7.98 11.01
N LYS A 155 5.35 -6.98 11.29
CA LYS A 155 4.43 -7.04 12.43
C LYS A 155 3.31 -8.06 12.20
N SER A 156 2.95 -8.81 13.26
CA SER A 156 1.92 -9.87 13.18
C SER A 156 0.52 -9.38 12.85
N ASN A 157 0.19 -8.13 13.21
CA ASN A 157 -1.12 -7.51 13.03
C ASN A 157 -1.22 -6.62 11.79
N ILE A 158 -0.26 -6.68 10.87
CA ILE A 158 -0.25 -5.96 9.59
C ILE A 158 -0.30 -6.97 8.46
N ILE A 159 -1.11 -6.72 7.43
CA ILE A 159 -1.13 -7.55 6.22
C ILE A 159 0.15 -7.28 5.44
N SER A 160 1.04 -8.26 5.41
CA SER A 160 2.28 -8.17 4.66
C SER A 160 2.13 -8.78 3.27
N VAL A 161 2.64 -8.07 2.26
CA VAL A 161 2.52 -8.49 0.86
C VAL A 161 3.89 -8.77 0.26
N GLY A 162 4.04 -10.00 -0.26
CA GLY A 162 5.16 -10.43 -1.07
C GLY A 162 4.85 -10.43 -2.56
N GLY A 163 5.87 -10.57 -3.37
CA GLY A 163 5.78 -10.49 -4.83
C GLY A 163 5.79 -11.85 -5.52
N LEU A 164 4.98 -11.97 -6.56
CA LEU A 164 5.03 -13.06 -7.54
C LEU A 164 5.52 -12.54 -8.89
N SER A 165 6.23 -13.39 -9.61
CA SER A 165 6.46 -13.23 -11.04
C SER A 165 5.16 -13.48 -11.82
N LYS A 166 5.15 -13.14 -13.11
CA LYS A 166 4.03 -13.44 -14.01
C LYS A 166 3.74 -14.93 -14.17
N ASP A 167 4.69 -15.80 -13.85
CA ASP A 167 4.51 -17.27 -13.86
C ASP A 167 4.01 -17.80 -12.49
N PHE A 168 3.55 -16.91 -11.61
CA PHE A 168 3.05 -17.21 -10.26
C PHE A 168 4.07 -17.89 -9.34
N LYS A 169 5.35 -17.71 -9.58
CA LYS A 169 6.43 -18.11 -8.66
C LYS A 169 6.79 -16.93 -7.77
N ILE A 170 7.26 -17.21 -6.56
CA ILE A 170 7.77 -16.16 -5.68
C ILE A 170 8.85 -15.39 -6.43
N SER A 171 8.68 -14.07 -6.55
CA SER A 171 9.63 -13.19 -7.22
C SER A 171 11.00 -13.28 -6.51
N ARG A 172 12.06 -13.34 -7.29
CA ARG A 172 13.43 -13.32 -6.75
C ARG A 172 13.74 -12.09 -5.91
N TYR A 173 13.00 -11.00 -6.10
CA TYR A 173 13.17 -9.78 -5.32
C TYR A 173 12.42 -9.83 -3.99
N SER A 174 11.42 -10.72 -3.85
CA SER A 174 10.58 -10.77 -2.67
C SER A 174 11.39 -11.11 -1.42
N SER A 175 10.98 -10.51 -0.31
CA SER A 175 11.44 -10.90 1.02
C SER A 175 10.86 -12.25 1.44
N SER A 176 11.37 -12.81 2.52
CA SER A 176 10.91 -14.04 3.16
C SER A 176 10.41 -13.80 4.59
N GLY A 177 9.98 -14.84 5.27
CA GLY A 177 9.52 -14.78 6.65
C GLY A 177 8.02 -14.50 6.74
N LYS A 178 7.60 -13.49 7.51
CA LYS A 178 6.20 -13.16 7.70
C LYS A 178 5.67 -12.48 6.45
N ILE A 179 4.93 -13.23 5.62
CA ILE A 179 4.21 -12.77 4.44
C ILE A 179 2.83 -13.43 4.47
N ASP A 180 1.78 -12.62 4.43
CA ASP A 180 0.39 -13.10 4.52
C ASP A 180 -0.22 -13.32 3.15
N ILE A 181 0.12 -12.45 2.17
CA ILE A 181 -0.44 -12.47 0.82
C ILE A 181 0.70 -12.33 -0.19
N TYR A 182 0.61 -13.06 -1.29
CA TYR A 182 1.44 -12.86 -2.47
C TYR A 182 0.60 -12.35 -3.63
N ASN A 183 1.08 -11.32 -4.34
CA ASN A 183 0.45 -10.78 -5.54
C ASN A 183 1.49 -10.52 -6.64
N LEU A 184 1.05 -10.30 -7.87
CA LEU A 184 1.94 -9.98 -8.99
C LEU A 184 2.77 -8.73 -8.70
N SER A 185 4.07 -8.81 -8.98
CA SER A 185 5.04 -7.77 -8.64
C SER A 185 6.02 -7.43 -9.77
N GLU A 186 5.91 -8.11 -10.90
CA GLU A 186 6.86 -7.92 -12.01
C GLU A 186 6.14 -7.48 -13.28
N ASN A 187 6.69 -6.44 -13.94
CA ASN A 187 6.14 -5.86 -15.16
C ASN A 187 4.68 -5.40 -15.01
N ILE A 188 4.36 -4.77 -13.90
CA ILE A 188 3.03 -4.24 -13.61
C ILE A 188 2.86 -2.92 -14.36
N GLU A 189 1.88 -2.87 -15.27
CA GLU A 189 1.57 -1.64 -16.00
C GLU A 189 0.90 -0.61 -15.08
N SER A 190 1.46 0.59 -15.01
CA SER A 190 0.88 1.75 -14.36
C SER A 190 1.24 3.03 -15.11
N ILE A 191 0.91 4.18 -14.55
CA ILE A 191 1.35 5.48 -15.07
C ILE A 191 2.53 6.01 -14.26
N ASN A 192 3.46 6.63 -14.93
CA ASN A 192 4.56 7.34 -14.27
C ASN A 192 4.12 8.75 -13.83
N ASN A 193 5.02 9.50 -13.20
CA ASN A 193 4.75 10.87 -12.73
C ASN A 193 4.54 11.91 -13.84
N GLN A 194 4.67 11.52 -15.11
CA GLN A 194 4.34 12.32 -16.29
C GLN A 194 3.03 11.84 -16.97
N GLY A 195 2.31 10.89 -16.36
CA GLY A 195 1.08 10.32 -16.90
C GLY A 195 1.27 9.31 -18.05
N LYS A 196 2.50 8.91 -18.34
CA LYS A 196 2.80 7.92 -19.38
C LYS A 196 2.72 6.51 -18.81
N ARG A 197 2.23 5.55 -19.62
CA ARG A 197 2.25 4.14 -19.26
C ARG A 197 3.69 3.62 -19.18
N GLU A 198 3.97 2.89 -18.13
CA GLU A 198 5.28 2.32 -17.85
C GLU A 198 5.12 0.99 -17.11
N LEU A 199 6.10 0.10 -17.24
CA LEU A 199 6.15 -1.17 -16.52
C LEU A 199 7.02 -1.04 -15.28
N PHE A 200 6.46 -1.39 -14.15
CA PHE A 200 7.10 -1.32 -12.84
C PHE A 200 7.27 -2.71 -12.23
N SER A 201 8.28 -2.86 -11.37
CA SER A 201 8.50 -4.12 -10.65
C SER A 201 8.91 -3.86 -9.20
N GLY A 202 8.43 -4.71 -8.30
CA GLY A 202 8.71 -4.65 -6.86
C GLY A 202 7.49 -4.98 -6.01
N ASN A 203 7.73 -5.39 -4.77
CA ASN A 203 6.66 -5.76 -3.83
C ASN A 203 5.73 -4.59 -3.50
N SER A 204 6.17 -3.35 -3.71
CA SER A 204 5.35 -2.15 -3.59
C SER A 204 4.13 -2.21 -4.51
N PHE A 205 4.29 -2.69 -5.74
CA PHE A 205 3.21 -2.81 -6.73
C PHE A 205 2.28 -3.97 -6.39
N ALA A 206 2.81 -5.10 -5.89
CA ALA A 206 2.00 -6.19 -5.32
C ALA A 206 1.13 -5.69 -4.16
N THR A 207 1.69 -4.83 -3.30
CA THR A 207 0.98 -4.21 -2.17
C THR A 207 -0.15 -3.31 -2.65
N ALA A 208 0.09 -2.49 -3.67
CA ALA A 208 -0.92 -1.62 -4.27
C ALA A 208 -2.08 -2.41 -4.88
N LEU A 209 -1.78 -3.49 -5.63
CA LEU A 209 -2.79 -4.38 -6.20
C LEU A 209 -3.62 -5.07 -5.11
N THR A 210 -2.97 -5.58 -4.06
CA THR A 210 -3.65 -6.19 -2.91
C THR A 210 -4.54 -5.18 -2.19
N THR A 211 -4.08 -3.95 -2.02
CA THR A 211 -4.89 -2.87 -1.43
C THR A 211 -6.14 -2.59 -2.26
N ASN A 212 -5.99 -2.51 -3.59
CA ASN A 212 -7.12 -2.33 -4.51
C ASN A 212 -8.15 -3.46 -4.37
N GLU A 213 -7.72 -4.72 -4.29
CA GLU A 213 -8.58 -5.87 -4.11
C GLU A 213 -9.35 -5.81 -2.77
N ILE A 214 -8.67 -5.46 -1.68
CA ILE A 214 -9.28 -5.31 -0.35
C ILE A 214 -10.33 -4.18 -0.35
N ILE A 215 -10.06 -3.05 -1.01
CA ILE A 215 -11.05 -1.97 -1.16
C ILE A 215 -12.30 -2.50 -1.89
N LYS A 216 -12.13 -3.21 -3.01
CA LYS A 216 -13.25 -3.78 -3.77
C LYS A 216 -14.06 -4.78 -2.95
N MET A 217 -13.41 -5.62 -2.16
CA MET A 217 -14.09 -6.56 -1.26
C MET A 217 -14.92 -5.85 -0.20
N LYS A 218 -14.46 -4.72 0.34
CA LYS A 218 -15.23 -3.92 1.31
C LYS A 218 -16.40 -3.16 0.68
N GLN A 219 -16.41 -2.99 -0.63
CA GLN A 219 -17.47 -2.29 -1.38
C GLN A 219 -18.53 -3.25 -1.96
N SER A 220 -18.26 -4.55 -1.99
CA SER A 220 -19.17 -5.59 -2.48
C SER A 220 -20.19 -6.00 -1.43
#